data_2938e64b02061e0273a5995f1eca7727
#
_entry.id   2938e64b02061e0273a5995f1eca7727
#
_cell.length_a   1.000
_cell.length_b   1.000
_cell.length_c   1.000
_cell.angle_alpha   90.00
_cell.angle_beta   90.00
_cell.angle_gamma   90.00
#
_symmetry.space_group_name_H-M   'P 1'
#
loop_
_entity.id
_entity.type
_entity.pdbx_description
1 polymer ?
#
loop_
_entity_poly.entity_id
_entity_poly.type
_entity_poly.pdbx_seq_one_letter_code
_entity_poly.pdbx_strand_id
1 'polypeptide(L)'
;RGTVKSAKAFIGVLDSLTRAEASGEVPEAFQAISRQLRDAATSLGLVSFGSVGEAFDPNQHEALGQDPVEDILLDDTVTAVLEQGWKAGDTIVRAAKVRVGSHQ
;
A
#
# COMPACT_ATOMS: atom_id res chain seq x y z
N ARG A 1 0.29 -17.36 11.39
CA ARG A 1 1.60 -17.92 11.20
C ARG A 1 1.92 -18.23 9.74
N GLY A 2 1.60 -19.44 9.30
CA GLY A 2 1.79 -19.82 7.91
C GLY A 2 0.98 -18.95 6.97
N THR A 3 -0.23 -18.56 7.37
CA THR A 3 -1.10 -17.70 6.56
C THR A 3 -0.46 -16.33 6.31
N VAL A 4 0.10 -15.72 7.34
CA VAL A 4 0.76 -14.42 7.21
C VAL A 4 2.01 -14.53 6.34
N LYS A 5 2.79 -15.58 6.53
CA LYS A 5 4.00 -15.83 5.74
C LYS A 5 3.65 -16.03 4.27
N SER A 6 2.60 -16.80 3.98
CA SER A 6 2.15 -17.04 2.61
C SER A 6 1.60 -15.76 1.98
N ALA A 7 0.88 -14.97 2.77
CA ALA A 7 0.36 -13.69 2.31
C ALA A 7 1.48 -12.73 1.95
N LYS A 8 2.55 -12.68 2.75
CA LYS A 8 3.69 -11.81 2.45
C LYS A 8 4.37 -12.20 1.15
N ALA A 9 4.50 -13.51 0.90
CA ALA A 9 5.08 -13.98 -0.36
C ALA A 9 4.23 -13.55 -1.55
N PHE A 10 2.92 -13.68 -1.44
CA PHE A 10 2.01 -13.30 -2.50
C PHE A 10 2.00 -11.77 -2.71
N ILE A 11 2.07 -11.01 -1.62
CA ILE A 11 2.16 -9.55 -1.68
C ILE A 11 3.42 -9.13 -2.44
N GLY A 12 4.53 -9.85 -2.26
CA GLY A 12 5.74 -9.60 -3.03
C GLY A 12 5.52 -9.68 -4.52
N VAL A 13 4.71 -10.66 -4.97
CA VAL A 13 4.35 -10.78 -6.37
C VAL A 13 3.53 -9.58 -6.82
N LEU A 14 2.56 -9.16 -6.00
CA LEU A 14 1.72 -8.00 -6.33
C LEU A 14 2.53 -6.70 -6.39
N ASP A 15 3.52 -6.55 -5.53
CA ASP A 15 4.43 -5.40 -5.59
C ASP A 15 5.21 -5.38 -6.90
N SER A 16 5.66 -6.55 -7.36
CA SER A 16 6.37 -6.66 -8.63
C SER A 16 5.47 -6.27 -9.81
N LEU A 17 4.20 -6.67 -9.76
CA LEU A 17 3.23 -6.27 -10.77
C LEU A 17 3.05 -4.76 -10.78
N THR A 18 2.93 -4.16 -9.62
CA THR A 18 2.74 -2.71 -9.50
C THR A 18 3.94 -1.97 -10.10
N ARG A 19 5.15 -2.43 -9.82
CA ARG A 19 6.36 -1.81 -10.39
C ARG A 19 6.41 -1.97 -11.91
N ALA A 20 6.06 -3.15 -12.41
CA ALA A 20 6.04 -3.39 -13.85
C ALA A 20 5.02 -2.50 -14.55
N GLU A 21 3.84 -2.35 -13.96
CA GLU A 21 2.80 -1.49 -14.52
C GLU A 21 3.22 -0.02 -14.53
N ALA A 22 3.94 0.41 -13.51
CA ALA A 22 4.40 1.80 -13.40
C ALA A 22 5.53 2.13 -14.36
N SER A 23 6.23 1.13 -14.89
CA SER A 23 7.39 1.34 -15.75
C SER A 23 7.05 1.79 -17.17
N GLY A 24 5.75 1.79 -17.54
CA GLY A 24 5.33 2.27 -18.86
C GLY A 24 4.39 1.30 -19.54
N GLU A 25 4.65 1.04 -20.82
CA GLU A 25 3.79 0.19 -21.63
C GLU A 25 3.78 -1.25 -21.11
N VAL A 26 2.56 -1.76 -20.92
CA VAL A 26 2.37 -3.12 -20.44
C VAL A 26 1.58 -3.88 -21.50
N PRO A 27 2.12 -5.01 -22.02
CA PRO A 27 1.40 -5.81 -22.99
C PRO A 27 0.02 -6.24 -22.49
N GLU A 28 -0.92 -6.33 -23.41
CA GLU A 28 -2.30 -6.68 -23.05
C GLU A 28 -2.38 -8.03 -22.32
N ALA A 29 -1.60 -9.01 -22.78
CA ALA A 29 -1.58 -10.32 -22.13
C ALA A 29 -1.10 -10.20 -20.66
N PHE A 30 -0.12 -9.35 -20.39
CA PHE A 30 0.36 -9.13 -19.04
C PHE A 30 -0.70 -8.44 -18.18
N GLN A 31 -1.43 -7.49 -18.76
CA GLN A 31 -2.51 -6.80 -18.05
C GLN A 31 -3.59 -7.79 -17.59
N ALA A 32 -3.93 -8.75 -18.45
CA ALA A 32 -4.93 -9.76 -18.12
C ALA A 32 -4.47 -10.64 -16.96
N ILE A 33 -3.20 -11.07 -16.98
CA ILE A 33 -2.63 -11.88 -15.91
C ILE A 33 -2.57 -11.08 -14.60
N SER A 34 -2.16 -9.83 -14.69
CA SER A 34 -2.06 -8.94 -13.52
C SER A 34 -3.43 -8.79 -12.86
N ARG A 35 -4.47 -8.55 -13.66
CA ARG A 35 -5.83 -8.40 -13.15
C ARG A 35 -6.30 -9.69 -12.46
N GLN A 36 -6.01 -10.84 -13.07
CA GLN A 36 -6.38 -12.12 -12.52
C GLN A 36 -5.71 -12.38 -11.18
N LEU A 37 -4.43 -12.01 -11.05
CA LEU A 37 -3.71 -12.15 -9.79
C LEU A 37 -4.26 -11.23 -8.71
N ARG A 38 -4.63 -9.99 -9.08
CA ARG A 38 -5.24 -9.06 -8.12
C ARG A 38 -6.62 -9.54 -7.69
N ASP A 39 -7.40 -10.10 -8.60
CA ASP A 39 -8.70 -10.67 -8.27
C ASP A 39 -8.55 -11.86 -7.31
N ALA A 40 -7.52 -12.68 -7.52
CA ALA A 40 -7.22 -13.79 -6.63
C ALA A 40 -6.88 -13.29 -5.23
N ALA A 41 -6.11 -12.20 -5.13
CA ALA A 41 -5.78 -11.60 -3.84
C ALA A 41 -7.05 -11.17 -3.11
N THR A 42 -7.96 -10.50 -3.82
CA THR A 42 -9.23 -10.06 -3.25
C THR A 42 -10.04 -11.24 -2.76
N SER A 43 -10.07 -12.32 -3.55
CA SER A 43 -10.80 -13.54 -3.17
C SER A 43 -10.23 -14.20 -1.92
N LEU A 44 -8.93 -14.00 -1.67
CA LEU A 44 -8.29 -14.51 -0.46
C LEU A 44 -8.45 -13.59 0.74
N GLY A 45 -9.15 -12.47 0.57
CA GLY A 45 -9.36 -11.51 1.63
C GLY A 45 -8.21 -10.54 1.84
N LEU A 46 -7.28 -10.46 0.89
CA LEU A 46 -6.19 -9.51 0.95
C LEU A 46 -6.62 -8.17 0.39
N VAL A 47 -6.43 -7.10 1.17
CA VAL A 47 -6.83 -5.75 0.80
C VAL A 47 -5.65 -4.82 1.01
N SER A 48 -5.31 -4.04 -0.01
CA SER A 48 -4.28 -3.01 0.12
C SER A 48 -4.88 -1.76 0.74
N PHE A 49 -4.06 -0.98 1.42
CA PHE A 49 -4.49 0.29 2.00
C PHE A 49 -3.35 1.29 2.00
N GLY A 50 -3.69 2.53 2.28
CA GLY A 50 -2.75 3.64 2.32
C GLY A 50 -3.08 4.63 1.20
N SER A 51 -3.56 5.81 1.56
CA SER A 51 -3.93 6.85 0.59
C SER A 51 -3.47 8.21 1.08
N VAL A 52 -3.01 9.03 0.14
CA VAL A 52 -2.67 10.41 0.43
C VAL A 52 -3.92 11.12 0.95
N GLY A 53 -3.76 11.89 2.00
CA GLY A 53 -4.84 12.68 2.60
C GLY A 53 -5.49 12.04 3.80
N GLU A 54 -5.30 10.75 4.02
CA GLU A 54 -5.90 10.12 5.21
C GLU A 54 -5.11 10.46 6.45
N ALA A 55 -5.75 10.37 7.60
CA ALA A 55 -5.09 10.64 8.87
C ALA A 55 -4.01 9.59 9.13
N PHE A 56 -2.86 10.05 9.63
CA PHE A 56 -1.80 9.13 10.00
C PHE A 56 -2.25 8.30 11.20
N ASP A 57 -2.11 6.97 11.09
CA ASP A 57 -2.46 6.04 12.15
C ASP A 57 -1.27 5.11 12.39
N PRO A 58 -0.58 5.24 13.53
CA PRO A 58 0.62 4.43 13.79
C PRO A 58 0.33 2.93 13.87
N ASN A 59 -0.95 2.52 14.00
CA ASN A 59 -1.29 1.10 14.04
C ASN A 59 -1.24 0.46 12.65
N GLN A 60 -1.30 1.26 11.58
CA GLN A 60 -1.32 0.72 10.22
C GLN A 60 -0.37 1.45 9.27
N HIS A 61 0.26 2.53 9.71
CA HIS A 61 1.23 3.27 8.90
C HIS A 61 2.58 3.30 9.57
N GLU A 62 3.62 3.23 8.75
CA GLU A 62 5.00 3.47 9.21
C GLU A 62 5.46 4.77 8.57
N ALA A 63 5.70 5.78 9.39
CA ALA A 63 6.16 7.08 8.89
C ALA A 63 7.67 7.03 8.65
N LEU A 64 8.07 7.26 7.40
CA LEU A 64 9.48 7.26 7.02
C LEU A 64 10.06 8.68 6.95
N GLY A 65 9.21 9.69 7.04
CA GLY A 65 9.65 11.06 7.02
C GLY A 65 8.49 12.01 7.14
N GLN A 66 8.81 13.29 7.28
CA GLN A 66 7.80 14.35 7.41
C GLN A 66 7.98 15.36 6.30
N ASP A 67 6.89 15.93 5.85
CA ASP A 67 6.88 17.02 4.88
C ASP A 67 6.28 18.24 5.54
N PRO A 68 6.93 19.42 5.43
CA PRO A 68 6.33 20.64 5.95
C PRO A 68 5.08 20.98 5.15
N VAL A 69 4.01 21.33 5.84
CA VAL A 69 2.75 21.72 5.20
C VAL A 69 2.30 23.06 5.75
N GLU A 70 1.78 23.91 4.87
CA GLU A 70 1.30 25.24 5.27
C GLU A 70 -0.11 25.17 5.84
N ASP A 71 -0.93 24.26 5.30
CA ASP A 71 -2.30 24.10 5.75
C ASP A 71 -2.33 23.23 7.00
N ILE A 72 -2.84 23.78 8.11
CA ILE A 72 -2.92 23.04 9.35
C ILE A 72 -3.78 21.79 9.24
N LEU A 73 -4.72 21.78 8.30
CA LEU A 73 -5.58 20.61 8.08
C LEU A 73 -4.80 19.42 7.54
N LEU A 74 -3.62 19.67 6.98
CA LEU A 74 -2.75 18.61 6.47
C LEU A 74 -1.76 18.11 7.52
N ASP A 75 -1.73 18.74 8.70
CA ASP A 75 -0.90 18.27 9.79
C ASP A 75 -1.32 16.87 10.18
N ASP A 76 -0.34 15.99 10.35
CA ASP A 76 -0.57 14.61 10.77
C ASP A 76 -1.41 13.80 9.78
N THR A 77 -1.36 14.18 8.50
CA THR A 77 -1.97 13.41 7.42
C THR A 77 -0.90 12.80 6.53
N VAL A 78 -1.28 11.74 5.81
CA VAL A 78 -0.38 11.08 4.85
C VAL A 78 -0.19 12.01 3.65
N THR A 79 1.06 12.38 3.37
CA THR A 79 1.40 13.24 2.23
C THR A 79 1.92 12.43 1.04
N ALA A 80 2.44 11.24 1.28
CA ALA A 80 2.90 10.36 0.21
C ALA A 80 2.84 8.92 0.70
N VAL A 81 2.55 8.00 -0.20
CA VAL A 81 2.56 6.57 0.08
C VAL A 81 3.72 5.98 -0.70
N LEU A 82 4.74 5.53 0.02
CA LEU A 82 5.94 4.96 -0.59
C LEU A 82 5.76 3.49 -0.88
N GLU A 83 4.96 2.81 -0.06
CA GLU A 83 4.65 1.40 -0.24
C GLU A 83 3.30 1.13 0.40
N GLN A 84 2.40 0.50 -0.36
CA GLN A 84 1.07 0.17 0.14
C GLN A 84 1.15 -0.81 1.30
N GLY A 85 0.23 -0.65 2.25
CA GLY A 85 0.02 -1.65 3.28
C GLY A 85 -0.95 -2.71 2.80
N TRP A 86 -0.99 -3.82 3.52
CA TRP A 86 -1.89 -4.94 3.19
C TRP A 86 -2.50 -5.49 4.46
N LYS A 87 -3.78 -5.83 4.36
CA LYS A 87 -4.53 -6.49 5.42
C LYS A 87 -5.05 -7.84 4.93
N ALA A 88 -5.18 -8.78 5.85
CA ALA A 88 -5.92 -10.01 5.63
C ALA A 88 -7.04 -10.00 6.67
N GLY A 89 -8.25 -9.68 6.25
CA GLY A 89 -9.34 -9.40 7.20
C GLY A 89 -8.98 -8.21 8.08
N ASP A 90 -8.99 -8.40 9.40
CA ASP A 90 -8.63 -7.36 10.35
C ASP A 90 -7.14 -7.36 10.71
N THR A 91 -6.38 -8.29 10.17
CA THR A 91 -4.97 -8.44 10.50
C THR A 91 -4.11 -7.63 9.54
N ILE A 92 -3.25 -6.77 10.10
CA ILE A 92 -2.27 -6.03 9.29
C ILE A 92 -1.16 -7.01 8.94
N VAL A 93 -1.02 -7.30 7.65
CA VAL A 93 0.08 -8.15 7.16
C VAL A 93 1.33 -7.31 6.99
N ARG A 94 1.16 -6.09 6.48
CA ARG A 94 2.27 -5.15 6.27
C ARG A 94 1.73 -3.72 6.40
N ALA A 95 2.37 -2.92 7.22
CA ALA A 95 2.02 -1.51 7.35
C ALA A 95 2.34 -0.76 6.06
N ALA A 96 1.60 0.30 5.78
CA ALA A 96 1.90 1.19 4.66
C ALA A 96 3.08 2.08 5.06
N LYS A 97 4.05 2.22 4.16
CA LYS A 97 5.17 3.14 4.38
C LYS A 97 4.80 4.48 3.77
N VAL A 98 4.80 5.51 4.62
CA VAL A 98 4.24 6.81 4.24
C VAL A 98 5.14 7.96 4.67
N ARG A 99 4.86 9.12 4.12
CA ARG A 99 5.36 10.39 4.65
C ARG A 99 4.17 11.12 5.26
N VAL A 100 4.44 11.95 6.25
CA VAL A 100 3.39 12.59 7.05
C VAL A 100 3.58 14.09 7.03
N GLY A 101 2.50 14.84 6.93
CA GLY A 101 2.54 16.29 6.98
C GLY A 101 2.85 16.79 8.37
N SER A 102 3.66 17.85 8.45
CA SER A 102 4.00 18.50 9.70
C SER A 102 3.80 20.00 9.56
N HIS A 103 2.81 20.51 10.26
CA HIS A 103 2.54 21.96 10.29
C HIS A 103 3.28 22.57 11.46
N GLN A 104 3.95 23.67 11.20
CA GLN A 104 4.76 24.35 12.23
C GLN A 104 4.10 25.61 12.73
#